data_b3512810d9e7cee18e6b60b6d03f84d9
#
_entry.id   b3512810d9e7cee18e6b60b6d03f84d9
#
_cell.length_a   1.000
_cell.length_b   1.000
_cell.length_c   1.000
_cell.angle_alpha   90.00
_cell.angle_beta   90.00
_cell.angle_gamma   90.00
#
_symmetry.space_group_name_H-M   'P 1'
#
loop_
_entity.id
_entity.type
_entity.pdbx_description
1 polymer ?
#
loop_
_entity_poly.entity_id
_entity_poly.type
_entity_poly.pdbx_seq_one_letter_code
_entity_poly.pdbx_strand_id
1 'polypeptide(L)'
;MKKLFLVLAAAAIASGAYAEGYQVNNLSSKQNGMGHVGTAMKLNSESIWFNPAAASFQSTQFDFSVGVTGIDSKATYTTLPDYTGKTQSRHFTSDNKIATPLYAYFNYKPLDWMSVGLAFNTPFGSSMNWGDNWAGAQLVQSINLKAYNLQPTVSFKICEHLSVGAGLMMTWGKFDLSRSMLPVGAANAQNVALNNIIQIVAPGTPNIFELAGDRNIMSLDLEGKAKMAVGVNLGIMWDINEQ
;
A
#
# COMPACT_ATOMS: atom_id res chain seq x y z
N MET A 1 -33.21 3.34 -22.96
CA MET A 1 -33.14 3.27 -21.50
C MET A 1 -32.05 2.29 -21.00
N LYS A 2 -31.98 1.04 -21.46
CA LYS A 2 -30.95 0.05 -21.00
C LYS A 2 -29.49 0.51 -21.26
N LYS A 3 -29.21 1.13 -22.42
CA LYS A 3 -27.86 1.65 -22.76
C LYS A 3 -27.46 2.85 -21.90
N LEU A 4 -28.40 3.71 -21.54
CA LEU A 4 -28.15 4.85 -20.67
C LEU A 4 -27.85 4.41 -19.23
N PHE A 5 -28.56 3.39 -18.75
CA PHE A 5 -28.30 2.79 -17.42
C PHE A 5 -26.91 2.14 -17.33
N LEU A 6 -26.49 1.44 -18.38
CA LEU A 6 -25.14 0.89 -18.50
C LEU A 6 -24.04 1.96 -18.50
N VAL A 7 -24.25 3.05 -19.21
CA VAL A 7 -23.29 4.18 -19.24
C VAL A 7 -23.23 4.89 -17.88
N LEU A 8 -24.36 5.10 -17.21
CA LEU A 8 -24.41 5.70 -15.88
C LEU A 8 -23.78 4.78 -14.83
N ALA A 9 -24.00 3.47 -14.91
CA ALA A 9 -23.36 2.49 -14.03
C ALA A 9 -21.83 2.44 -14.26
N ALA A 10 -21.37 2.46 -15.51
CA ALA A 10 -19.95 2.52 -15.84
C ALA A 10 -19.30 3.84 -15.39
N ALA A 11 -20.00 4.97 -15.52
CA ALA A 11 -19.51 6.26 -15.02
C ALA A 11 -19.44 6.33 -13.49
N ALA A 12 -20.39 5.72 -12.78
CA ALA A 12 -20.38 5.63 -11.31
C ALA A 12 -19.22 4.74 -10.79
N ILE A 13 -18.87 3.68 -11.53
CA ILE A 13 -17.72 2.82 -11.19
C ILE A 13 -16.40 3.56 -11.47
N ALA A 14 -16.31 4.31 -12.58
CA ALA A 14 -15.12 5.05 -12.96
C ALA A 14 -14.77 6.21 -12.01
N SER A 15 -15.77 6.83 -11.36
CA SER A 15 -15.56 7.94 -10.42
C SER A 15 -14.91 7.52 -9.09
N GLY A 16 -14.87 6.20 -8.77
CA GLY A 16 -14.22 5.66 -7.59
C GLY A 16 -12.87 4.99 -7.84
N ALA A 17 -12.34 5.01 -9.06
CA ALA A 17 -11.05 4.40 -9.39
C ALA A 17 -9.89 5.32 -8.96
N TYR A 18 -9.48 5.22 -7.72
CA TYR A 18 -8.23 5.81 -7.23
C TYR A 18 -7.09 4.81 -7.45
N ALA A 19 -6.01 5.26 -8.11
CA ALA A 19 -4.80 4.46 -8.25
C ALA A 19 -4.00 4.51 -6.93
N GLU A 20 -4.16 3.53 -6.06
CA GLU A 20 -3.46 3.43 -4.79
C GLU A 20 -2.16 2.64 -4.99
N GLY A 21 -1.01 3.34 -4.92
CA GLY A 21 0.33 2.74 -5.08
C GLY A 21 0.84 1.93 -3.89
N TYR A 22 0.06 1.78 -2.82
CA TYR A 22 0.50 1.17 -1.55
C TYR A 22 -0.25 -0.12 -1.20
N GLN A 23 -1.11 -0.62 -2.07
CA GLN A 23 -1.86 -1.84 -1.83
C GLN A 23 -0.94 -3.06 -1.83
N VAL A 24 -1.11 -3.92 -0.83
CA VAL A 24 -0.42 -5.21 -0.72
C VAL A 24 -1.35 -6.30 -1.20
N ASN A 25 -1.04 -6.92 -2.33
CA ASN A 25 -1.86 -7.98 -2.92
C ASN A 25 -1.53 -9.38 -2.37
N ASN A 26 -0.48 -9.53 -1.55
CA ASN A 26 0.01 -10.81 -1.04
C ASN A 26 -0.66 -11.21 0.29
N LEU A 27 -2.00 -11.11 0.35
CA LEU A 27 -2.80 -11.40 1.55
C LEU A 27 -3.42 -12.80 1.55
N SER A 28 -2.97 -13.68 0.67
CA SER A 28 -3.37 -15.09 0.61
C SER A 28 -2.40 -15.86 -0.27
N SER A 29 -1.85 -16.96 0.24
CA SER A 29 -1.00 -17.85 -0.55
C SER A 29 -1.79 -18.57 -1.65
N LYS A 30 -3.05 -18.92 -1.38
CA LYS A 30 -3.95 -19.52 -2.39
C LYS A 30 -4.22 -18.54 -3.53
N GLN A 31 -4.54 -17.29 -3.17
CA GLN A 31 -4.81 -16.22 -4.13
C GLN A 31 -3.56 -15.96 -5.02
N ASN A 32 -2.39 -15.86 -4.40
CA ASN A 32 -1.13 -15.66 -5.12
C ASN A 32 -0.83 -16.83 -6.09
N GLY A 33 -1.05 -18.08 -5.65
CA GLY A 33 -0.85 -19.26 -6.47
C GLY A 33 -1.81 -19.38 -7.66
N MET A 34 -2.99 -18.73 -7.57
CA MET A 34 -4.03 -18.74 -8.61
C MET A 34 -4.04 -17.45 -9.46
N GLY A 35 -3.02 -16.60 -9.38
CA GLY A 35 -2.97 -15.37 -10.17
C GLY A 35 -4.03 -14.33 -9.79
N HIS A 36 -4.44 -14.27 -8.51
CA HIS A 36 -5.39 -13.30 -7.96
C HIS A 36 -6.84 -13.40 -8.50
N VAL A 37 -7.30 -14.59 -8.86
CA VAL A 37 -8.69 -14.83 -9.32
C VAL A 37 -9.66 -15.14 -8.18
N GLY A 38 -9.26 -15.01 -6.92
CA GLY A 38 -9.99 -15.46 -5.74
C GLY A 38 -11.34 -14.78 -5.47
N THR A 39 -11.61 -13.62 -6.08
CA THR A 39 -12.92 -12.97 -5.96
C THR A 39 -14.06 -13.83 -6.49
N ALA A 40 -13.78 -14.67 -7.51
CA ALA A 40 -14.74 -15.61 -8.09
C ALA A 40 -14.59 -17.05 -7.57
N MET A 41 -13.73 -17.28 -6.58
CA MET A 41 -13.40 -18.62 -6.09
C MET A 41 -13.89 -18.83 -4.66
N LYS A 42 -14.16 -20.10 -4.31
CA LYS A 42 -14.47 -20.53 -2.94
C LYS A 42 -13.15 -20.84 -2.22
N LEU A 43 -12.63 -19.91 -1.41
CA LEU A 43 -11.35 -20.00 -0.71
C LEU A 43 -11.49 -20.31 0.79
N ASN A 44 -12.67 -20.78 1.22
CA ASN A 44 -13.00 -21.01 2.63
C ASN A 44 -12.85 -19.71 3.45
N SER A 45 -12.10 -19.73 4.58
CA SER A 45 -11.92 -18.55 5.44
C SER A 45 -11.29 -17.36 4.72
N GLU A 46 -10.46 -17.55 3.70
CA GLU A 46 -9.84 -16.47 2.96
C GLU A 46 -10.85 -15.69 2.11
N SER A 47 -11.97 -16.31 1.74
CA SER A 47 -13.06 -15.67 0.99
C SER A 47 -13.62 -14.44 1.70
N ILE A 48 -13.63 -14.39 3.03
CA ILE A 48 -14.19 -13.26 3.80
C ILE A 48 -13.54 -11.92 3.45
N TRP A 49 -12.29 -11.94 2.98
CA TRP A 49 -11.59 -10.74 2.54
C TRP A 49 -11.86 -10.42 1.05
N PHE A 50 -11.78 -11.42 0.17
CA PHE A 50 -11.82 -11.22 -1.28
C PHE A 50 -13.25 -11.14 -1.84
N ASN A 51 -14.15 -11.99 -1.32
CA ASN A 51 -15.58 -11.97 -1.62
C ASN A 51 -16.34 -12.55 -0.43
N PRO A 52 -16.90 -11.72 0.45
CA PRO A 52 -17.57 -12.19 1.66
C PRO A 52 -18.73 -13.16 1.37
N ALA A 53 -19.36 -13.09 0.18
CA ALA A 53 -20.42 -14.01 -0.19
C ALA A 53 -19.95 -15.46 -0.31
N ALA A 54 -18.72 -15.70 -0.76
CA ALA A 54 -18.17 -17.03 -0.94
C ALA A 54 -17.96 -17.80 0.38
N ALA A 55 -17.91 -17.10 1.51
CA ALA A 55 -17.70 -17.70 2.82
C ALA A 55 -18.82 -18.67 3.25
N SER A 56 -20.06 -18.45 2.82
CA SER A 56 -21.19 -19.34 3.14
C SER A 56 -21.18 -20.68 2.38
N PHE A 57 -20.36 -20.79 1.32
CA PHE A 57 -20.14 -22.04 0.59
C PHE A 57 -19.08 -22.95 1.22
N GLN A 58 -18.47 -22.55 2.33
CA GLN A 58 -17.53 -23.39 3.08
C GLN A 58 -18.16 -24.74 3.41
N SER A 59 -17.40 -25.83 3.19
CA SER A 59 -17.86 -27.21 3.41
C SER A 59 -17.72 -27.66 4.87
N THR A 60 -16.77 -27.07 5.61
CA THR A 60 -16.51 -27.39 7.01
C THR A 60 -17.24 -26.41 7.94
N GLN A 61 -17.46 -26.79 9.18
CA GLN A 61 -18.08 -25.91 10.17
C GLN A 61 -17.13 -24.77 10.59
N PHE A 62 -15.83 -25.06 10.67
CA PHE A 62 -14.78 -24.11 11.00
C PHE A 62 -13.67 -24.17 9.95
N ASP A 63 -13.15 -23.02 9.58
CA ASP A 63 -11.96 -22.91 8.77
C ASP A 63 -11.14 -21.69 9.23
N PHE A 64 -9.84 -21.85 9.24
CA PHE A 64 -8.93 -20.73 9.49
C PHE A 64 -7.73 -20.78 8.57
N SER A 65 -7.22 -19.62 8.23
CA SER A 65 -6.02 -19.46 7.45
C SER A 65 -5.15 -18.37 8.05
N VAL A 66 -3.87 -18.60 8.16
CA VAL A 66 -2.89 -17.63 8.63
C VAL A 66 -1.66 -17.69 7.74
N GLY A 67 -1.09 -16.56 7.46
CA GLY A 67 0.15 -16.51 6.70
C GLY A 67 0.87 -15.18 6.82
N VAL A 68 2.13 -15.23 6.41
CA VAL A 68 3.01 -14.10 6.28
C VAL A 68 3.76 -14.20 4.97
N THR A 69 3.94 -13.08 4.28
CA THR A 69 4.70 -13.00 3.04
C THR A 69 5.95 -12.15 3.27
N GLY A 70 7.11 -12.62 2.85
CA GLY A 70 8.33 -11.81 2.82
C GLY A 70 8.42 -11.08 1.48
N ILE A 71 8.47 -9.75 1.48
CA ILE A 71 8.65 -8.92 0.27
C ILE A 71 10.00 -8.22 0.40
N ASP A 72 10.96 -8.64 -0.41
CA ASP A 72 12.23 -7.95 -0.60
C ASP A 72 12.12 -7.03 -1.82
N SER A 73 12.10 -5.73 -1.57
CA SER A 73 11.99 -4.72 -2.63
C SER A 73 13.28 -3.94 -2.75
N LYS A 74 13.71 -3.72 -3.98
CA LYS A 74 14.91 -2.93 -4.27
C LYS A 74 14.62 -1.97 -5.42
N ALA A 75 14.97 -0.71 -5.23
CA ALA A 75 14.85 0.29 -6.27
C ALA A 75 16.21 0.90 -6.55
N THR A 76 16.48 1.19 -7.81
CA THR A 76 17.68 1.88 -8.28
C THR A 76 17.29 3.19 -8.94
N TYR A 77 18.06 4.23 -8.66
CA TYR A 77 17.91 5.53 -9.29
C TYR A 77 19.25 5.94 -9.91
N THR A 78 19.21 6.42 -11.15
CA THR A 78 20.38 6.91 -11.86
C THR A 78 20.14 8.36 -12.26
N THR A 79 21.03 9.26 -11.85
CA THR A 79 20.99 10.64 -12.33
C THR A 79 21.46 10.68 -13.78
N LEU A 80 20.83 11.53 -14.58
CA LEU A 80 21.35 11.83 -15.92
C LEU A 80 22.52 12.81 -15.81
N PRO A 81 23.52 12.72 -16.70
CA PRO A 81 24.51 13.77 -16.83
C PRO A 81 23.83 15.07 -17.29
N ASP A 82 24.38 16.21 -16.91
CA ASP A 82 23.90 17.46 -17.45
C ASP A 82 24.18 17.56 -18.95
N TYR A 83 23.49 18.46 -19.65
CA TYR A 83 23.67 18.64 -21.10
C TYR A 83 25.08 19.16 -21.47
N THR A 84 25.87 19.63 -20.50
CA THR A 84 27.25 20.09 -20.72
C THR A 84 28.26 18.95 -20.57
N GLY A 85 27.84 17.77 -20.11
CA GLY A 85 28.67 16.61 -19.86
C GLY A 85 29.66 16.76 -18.69
N LYS A 86 29.52 17.84 -17.88
CA LYS A 86 30.36 18.07 -16.72
C LYS A 86 30.01 17.26 -15.50
N THR A 87 28.74 16.85 -15.42
CA THR A 87 28.23 16.04 -14.31
C THR A 87 28.15 14.58 -14.75
N GLN A 88 28.78 13.67 -14.03
CA GLN A 88 28.69 12.23 -14.29
C GLN A 88 27.39 11.65 -13.75
N SER A 89 26.91 10.60 -14.39
CA SER A 89 25.79 9.81 -13.86
C SER A 89 26.18 9.17 -12.52
N ARG A 90 25.29 9.28 -11.55
CA ARG A 90 25.43 8.65 -10.22
C ARG A 90 24.33 7.63 -10.05
N HIS A 91 24.68 6.50 -9.46
CA HIS A 91 23.76 5.41 -9.18
C HIS A 91 23.48 5.34 -7.67
N PHE A 92 22.23 5.26 -7.32
CA PHE A 92 21.75 5.10 -5.96
C PHE A 92 20.86 3.88 -5.90
N THR A 93 20.98 3.11 -4.84
CA THR A 93 20.18 1.91 -4.62
C THR A 93 19.55 2.00 -3.24
N SER A 94 18.27 1.72 -3.15
CA SER A 94 17.58 1.69 -1.87
C SER A 94 18.02 0.51 -1.02
N ASP A 95 18.12 0.72 0.29
CA ASP A 95 18.41 -0.32 1.30
C ASP A 95 17.14 -0.55 2.14
N ASN A 96 16.23 -1.34 1.60
CA ASN A 96 14.93 -1.59 2.21
C ASN A 96 14.99 -2.80 3.13
N LYS A 97 14.27 -2.72 4.25
CA LYS A 97 14.01 -3.88 5.09
C LYS A 97 12.96 -4.77 4.40
N ILE A 98 13.08 -6.08 4.60
CA ILE A 98 12.07 -7.04 4.14
C ILE A 98 10.74 -6.67 4.79
N ALA A 99 9.73 -6.38 3.96
CA ALA A 99 8.38 -6.17 4.42
C ALA A 99 7.68 -7.51 4.66
N THR A 100 6.94 -7.60 5.75
CA THR A 100 6.29 -8.86 6.18
C THR A 100 4.79 -8.65 6.37
N PRO A 101 4.02 -8.43 5.26
CA PRO A 101 2.58 -8.40 5.37
C PRO A 101 2.06 -9.74 5.89
N LEU A 102 1.06 -9.65 6.75
CA LEU A 102 0.46 -10.82 7.37
C LEU A 102 -1.05 -10.82 7.19
N TYR A 103 -1.63 -12.01 7.28
CA TYR A 103 -3.07 -12.21 7.29
C TYR A 103 -3.46 -13.34 8.25
N ALA A 104 -4.65 -13.21 8.82
CA ALA A 104 -5.31 -14.25 9.60
C ALA A 104 -6.83 -14.16 9.32
N TYR A 105 -7.39 -15.26 8.89
CA TYR A 105 -8.81 -15.38 8.53
C TYR A 105 -9.42 -16.52 9.32
N PHE A 106 -10.57 -16.27 9.88
CA PHE A 106 -11.37 -17.26 10.58
C PHE A 106 -12.81 -17.19 10.07
N ASN A 107 -13.40 -18.31 9.71
CA ASN A 107 -14.80 -18.40 9.31
C ASN A 107 -15.48 -19.56 10.04
N TYR A 108 -16.63 -19.28 10.60
CA TYR A 108 -17.50 -20.22 11.30
C TYR A 108 -18.87 -20.27 10.62
N LYS A 109 -19.30 -21.46 10.30
CA LYS A 109 -20.58 -21.74 9.67
C LYS A 109 -21.51 -22.42 10.69
N PRO A 110 -22.26 -21.66 11.50
CA PRO A 110 -23.17 -22.22 12.48
C PRO A 110 -24.38 -22.93 11.85
N LEU A 111 -24.79 -22.48 10.67
CA LEU A 111 -25.95 -22.97 9.94
C LEU A 111 -25.58 -23.15 8.46
N ASP A 112 -26.25 -24.06 7.76
CA ASP A 112 -25.96 -24.33 6.34
C ASP A 112 -26.16 -23.14 5.41
N TRP A 113 -26.97 -22.19 5.82
CA TRP A 113 -27.30 -20.98 5.07
C TRP A 113 -26.59 -19.73 5.57
N MET A 114 -25.81 -19.77 6.69
CA MET A 114 -25.15 -18.60 7.26
C MET A 114 -23.72 -18.91 7.70
N SER A 115 -22.81 -18.00 7.45
CA SER A 115 -21.49 -18.00 8.06
C SER A 115 -21.13 -16.63 8.65
N VAL A 116 -20.26 -16.64 9.66
CA VAL A 116 -19.68 -15.46 10.28
C VAL A 116 -18.17 -15.61 10.29
N GLY A 117 -17.47 -14.54 9.98
CA GLY A 117 -16.03 -14.57 9.87
C GLY A 117 -15.35 -13.34 10.44
N LEU A 118 -14.06 -13.47 10.68
CA LEU A 118 -13.20 -12.39 11.12
C LEU A 118 -11.90 -12.43 10.30
N ALA A 119 -11.62 -11.33 9.61
CA ALA A 119 -10.37 -11.14 8.90
C ALA A 119 -9.50 -10.13 9.63
N PHE A 120 -8.21 -10.44 9.80
CA PHE A 120 -7.17 -9.49 10.17
C PHE A 120 -6.07 -9.55 9.13
N ASN A 121 -5.69 -8.41 8.57
CA ASN A 121 -4.64 -8.34 7.56
C ASN A 121 -3.98 -6.96 7.48
N THR A 122 -2.94 -6.87 6.63
CA THR A 122 -2.18 -5.65 6.36
C THR A 122 -2.34 -5.25 4.89
N PRO A 123 -3.48 -4.63 4.51
CA PRO A 123 -3.84 -4.40 3.11
C PRO A 123 -3.00 -3.33 2.42
N PHE A 124 -2.39 -2.43 3.19
CA PHE A 124 -1.56 -1.36 2.66
C PHE A 124 -0.24 -1.30 3.39
N GLY A 125 0.83 -1.10 2.64
CA GLY A 125 2.16 -0.95 3.17
C GLY A 125 3.14 -0.46 2.13
N SER A 126 4.11 0.34 2.56
CA SER A 126 5.26 0.72 1.76
C SER A 126 6.44 0.93 2.70
N SER A 127 7.58 0.41 2.34
CA SER A 127 8.82 0.65 3.06
C SER A 127 9.91 0.88 2.04
N MET A 128 10.50 2.08 2.05
CA MET A 128 11.61 2.43 1.19
C MET A 128 12.61 3.27 1.95
N ASN A 129 13.88 2.96 1.83
CA ASN A 129 14.97 3.69 2.44
C ASN A 129 16.08 3.95 1.41
N TRP A 130 16.28 5.21 1.09
CA TRP A 130 17.33 5.67 0.18
C TRP A 130 18.57 6.17 0.91
N GLY A 131 18.47 6.34 2.25
CA GLY A 131 19.49 7.00 3.05
C GLY A 131 19.47 8.52 2.89
N ASP A 132 20.40 9.16 3.58
CA ASP A 132 20.37 10.62 3.76
C ASP A 132 20.99 11.41 2.62
N ASN A 133 21.89 10.80 1.84
CA ASN A 133 22.80 11.49 0.93
C ASN A 133 22.58 11.14 -0.54
N TRP A 134 21.39 10.72 -0.94
CA TRP A 134 21.10 10.46 -2.35
C TRP A 134 20.54 11.70 -3.06
N ALA A 135 20.60 11.71 -4.38
CA ALA A 135 20.23 12.89 -5.18
C ALA A 135 18.77 13.35 -5.00
N GLY A 136 17.86 12.45 -4.66
CA GLY A 136 16.45 12.73 -4.41
C GLY A 136 16.08 12.88 -2.93
N ALA A 137 17.04 13.08 -2.02
CA ALA A 137 16.80 13.18 -0.58
C ALA A 137 15.78 14.26 -0.19
N GLN A 138 15.66 15.31 -1.00
CA GLN A 138 14.66 16.36 -0.82
C GLN A 138 13.23 15.86 -1.07
N LEU A 139 13.06 14.82 -1.88
CA LEU A 139 11.76 14.19 -2.13
C LEU A 139 11.44 13.18 -1.02
N VAL A 140 12.38 12.27 -0.77
CA VAL A 140 12.24 11.22 0.25
C VAL A 140 13.62 10.67 0.63
N GLN A 141 13.90 10.54 1.91
CA GLN A 141 15.02 9.75 2.43
C GLN A 141 14.55 8.37 2.85
N SER A 142 13.46 8.33 3.61
CA SER A 142 12.79 7.09 3.95
C SER A 142 11.29 7.28 4.06
N ILE A 143 10.54 6.24 3.73
CA ILE A 143 9.10 6.16 3.94
C ILE A 143 8.76 4.79 4.53
N ASN A 144 7.88 4.79 5.52
CA ASN A 144 7.35 3.57 6.11
C ASN A 144 5.85 3.76 6.37
N LEU A 145 5.05 3.08 5.59
CA LEU A 145 3.59 3.06 5.73
C LEU A 145 3.17 1.65 6.13
N LYS A 146 2.37 1.53 7.18
CA LYS A 146 1.77 0.27 7.61
C LYS A 146 0.32 0.50 7.96
N ALA A 147 -0.57 -0.25 7.33
CA ALA A 147 -1.98 -0.24 7.67
C ALA A 147 -2.44 -1.64 8.07
N TYR A 148 -3.28 -1.68 9.08
CA TYR A 148 -3.90 -2.89 9.62
C TYR A 148 -5.40 -2.80 9.40
N ASN A 149 -6.01 -3.92 9.09
CA ASN A 149 -7.44 -4.02 8.92
C ASN A 149 -8.01 -5.16 9.77
N LEU A 150 -9.12 -4.90 10.42
CA LEU A 150 -9.97 -5.90 11.06
C LEU A 150 -11.34 -5.86 10.39
N GLN A 151 -11.84 -7.02 9.94
CA GLN A 151 -13.09 -7.11 9.20
C GLN A 151 -13.95 -8.26 9.73
N PRO A 152 -14.89 -7.99 10.65
CA PRO A 152 -16.02 -8.89 10.89
C PRO A 152 -16.89 -8.98 9.63
N THR A 153 -17.34 -10.18 9.33
CA THR A 153 -18.05 -10.50 8.08
C THR A 153 -19.22 -11.42 8.37
N VAL A 154 -20.32 -11.23 7.67
CA VAL A 154 -21.45 -12.16 7.65
C VAL A 154 -21.79 -12.51 6.20
N SER A 155 -22.14 -13.77 5.96
CA SER A 155 -22.49 -14.28 4.64
C SER A 155 -23.74 -15.15 4.73
N PHE A 156 -24.62 -15.01 3.74
CA PHE A 156 -25.89 -15.74 3.67
C PHE A 156 -25.99 -16.46 2.34
N LYS A 157 -26.21 -17.76 2.40
CA LYS A 157 -26.54 -18.60 1.27
C LYS A 157 -28.06 -18.52 1.02
N ILE A 158 -28.46 -17.86 -0.05
CA ILE A 158 -29.85 -17.63 -0.41
C ILE A 158 -30.48 -18.89 -1.00
N CYS A 159 -29.72 -19.59 -1.85
CA CYS A 159 -30.04 -20.89 -2.40
C CYS A 159 -28.75 -21.67 -2.69
N GLU A 160 -28.82 -22.86 -3.25
CA GLU A 160 -27.62 -23.68 -3.52
C GLU A 160 -26.59 -23.00 -4.41
N HIS A 161 -27.04 -22.08 -5.25
CA HIS A 161 -26.19 -21.40 -6.24
C HIS A 161 -25.93 -19.93 -5.95
N LEU A 162 -26.64 -19.29 -5.01
CA LEU A 162 -26.56 -17.86 -4.79
C LEU A 162 -26.27 -17.53 -3.32
N SER A 163 -25.28 -16.69 -3.10
CA SER A 163 -25.00 -16.13 -1.77
C SER A 163 -24.72 -14.63 -1.84
N VAL A 164 -24.92 -13.98 -0.70
CA VAL A 164 -24.58 -12.58 -0.47
C VAL A 164 -23.77 -12.48 0.82
N GLY A 165 -22.90 -11.47 0.90
CA GLY A 165 -22.11 -11.26 2.11
C GLY A 165 -21.75 -9.82 2.30
N ALA A 166 -21.50 -9.45 3.55
CA ALA A 166 -21.07 -8.12 3.94
C ALA A 166 -20.01 -8.20 5.04
N GLY A 167 -18.98 -7.36 4.93
CA GLY A 167 -17.94 -7.17 5.91
C GLY A 167 -17.82 -5.70 6.30
N LEU A 168 -17.60 -5.41 7.58
CA LEU A 168 -17.28 -4.09 8.08
C LEU A 168 -15.78 -3.95 8.21
N MET A 169 -15.16 -3.14 7.34
CA MET A 169 -13.72 -2.90 7.36
C MET A 169 -13.38 -1.82 8.38
N MET A 170 -12.49 -2.13 9.30
CA MET A 170 -11.93 -1.19 10.27
C MET A 170 -10.43 -1.11 10.03
N THR A 171 -9.96 -0.01 9.45
CA THR A 171 -8.56 0.15 9.03
C THR A 171 -7.89 1.27 9.81
N TRP A 172 -6.70 1.03 10.34
CA TRP A 172 -5.85 2.03 11.00
C TRP A 172 -4.40 1.84 10.57
N GLY A 173 -3.57 2.85 10.76
CA GLY A 173 -2.20 2.75 10.29
C GLY A 173 -1.24 3.74 10.92
N LYS A 174 0.02 3.60 10.52
CA LYS A 174 1.13 4.50 10.83
C LYS A 174 1.85 4.88 9.57
N PHE A 175 2.31 6.11 9.56
CA PHE A 175 3.08 6.70 8.47
C PHE A 175 4.28 7.43 9.04
N ASP A 176 5.47 7.11 8.54
CA ASP A 176 6.71 7.77 8.86
C ASP A 176 7.36 8.19 7.54
N LEU A 177 7.73 9.45 7.41
CA LEU A 177 8.41 10.00 6.24
C LEU A 177 9.59 10.86 6.72
N SER A 178 10.76 10.56 6.20
CA SER A 178 11.95 11.42 6.33
C SER A 178 12.34 11.97 4.97
N ARG A 179 12.66 13.25 4.92
CA ARG A 179 13.18 13.92 3.72
C ARG A 179 14.17 15.02 4.08
N SER A 180 15.06 15.35 3.16
CA SER A 180 15.91 16.53 3.30
C SER A 180 15.09 17.80 3.06
N MET A 181 15.32 18.83 3.86
CA MET A 181 14.73 20.15 3.63
C MET A 181 15.44 20.92 2.51
N LEU A 182 16.72 20.60 2.29
CA LEU A 182 17.55 21.24 1.26
C LEU A 182 18.07 20.16 0.31
N PRO A 183 18.27 20.48 -0.98
CA PRO A 183 18.89 19.55 -1.91
C PRO A 183 20.31 19.22 -1.49
N VAL A 184 20.76 18.02 -1.80
CA VAL A 184 22.12 17.59 -1.57
C VAL A 184 23.04 18.16 -2.68
N GLY A 185 24.22 18.64 -2.29
CA GLY A 185 25.26 19.19 -3.20
C GLY A 185 25.28 20.71 -3.31
N ALA A 186 26.45 21.27 -3.23
CA ALA A 186 26.69 22.74 -3.24
C ALA A 186 26.29 23.38 -4.59
N ALA A 187 26.41 22.67 -5.69
CA ALA A 187 26.10 23.15 -7.03
C ALA A 187 24.59 23.21 -7.34
N ASN A 188 23.73 22.74 -6.44
CA ASN A 188 22.27 22.82 -6.64
C ASN A 188 21.83 24.29 -6.64
N ALA A 189 20.98 24.68 -7.59
CA ALA A 189 20.54 26.06 -7.77
C ALA A 189 19.91 26.68 -6.51
N GLN A 190 19.17 25.89 -5.73
CA GLN A 190 18.58 26.37 -4.46
C GLN A 190 19.66 26.67 -3.41
N ASN A 191 20.66 25.81 -3.28
CA ASN A 191 21.74 25.99 -2.34
C ASN A 191 22.63 27.17 -2.73
N VAL A 192 22.90 27.37 -4.02
CA VAL A 192 23.59 28.54 -4.55
C VAL A 192 22.82 29.83 -4.23
N ALA A 193 21.51 29.85 -4.49
CA ALA A 193 20.68 31.02 -4.19
C ALA A 193 20.63 31.31 -2.70
N LEU A 194 20.50 30.30 -1.84
CA LEU A 194 20.53 30.49 -0.39
C LEU A 194 21.87 30.96 0.12
N ASN A 195 22.98 30.41 -0.42
CA ASN A 195 24.33 30.91 -0.07
C ASN A 195 24.52 32.37 -0.46
N ASN A 196 24.04 32.80 -1.64
CA ASN A 196 24.11 34.21 -2.04
C ASN A 196 23.35 35.12 -1.07
N ILE A 197 22.20 34.72 -0.57
CA ILE A 197 21.44 35.44 0.46
C ILE A 197 22.27 35.51 1.77
N ILE A 198 22.88 34.40 2.19
CA ILE A 198 23.73 34.35 3.38
C ILE A 198 24.90 35.33 3.24
N GLN A 199 25.57 35.40 2.07
CA GLN A 199 26.65 36.30 1.83
C GLN A 199 26.25 37.82 1.87
N ILE A 200 25.00 38.12 1.52
CA ILE A 200 24.45 39.49 1.64
C ILE A 200 24.21 39.85 3.10
N VAL A 201 23.63 38.91 3.89
CA VAL A 201 23.28 39.16 5.29
C VAL A 201 24.50 39.08 6.23
N ALA A 202 25.40 38.15 5.94
CA ALA A 202 26.59 37.85 6.74
C ALA A 202 27.81 37.64 5.81
N PRO A 203 28.40 38.73 5.29
CA PRO A 203 29.55 38.65 4.39
C PRO A 203 30.74 37.93 5.03
N GLY A 204 31.39 37.05 4.26
CA GLY A 204 32.56 36.28 4.71
C GLY A 204 32.23 35.01 5.49
N THR A 205 30.94 34.64 5.64
CA THR A 205 30.57 33.37 6.21
C THR A 205 30.99 32.22 5.25
N PRO A 206 31.60 31.13 5.75
CA PRO A 206 31.95 30.00 4.92
C PRO A 206 30.68 29.39 4.25
N ASN A 207 30.83 28.95 3.00
CA ASN A 207 29.73 28.28 2.31
C ASN A 207 29.45 26.90 2.95
N ILE A 208 28.38 26.85 3.71
CA ILE A 208 27.97 25.62 4.43
C ILE A 208 27.67 24.43 3.47
N PHE A 209 27.25 24.73 2.25
CA PHE A 209 26.96 23.69 1.25
C PHE A 209 28.23 23.08 0.64
N GLU A 210 29.29 23.89 0.49
CA GLU A 210 30.62 23.40 0.10
C GLU A 210 31.24 22.54 1.21
N LEU A 211 31.13 23.00 2.46
CA LEU A 211 31.61 22.25 3.61
C LEU A 211 30.89 20.93 3.80
N ALA A 212 29.60 20.89 3.53
CA ALA A 212 28.79 19.66 3.60
C ALA A 212 29.07 18.70 2.43
N GLY A 213 29.47 19.24 1.27
CA GLY A 213 29.64 18.45 0.06
C GLY A 213 28.34 17.74 -0.37
N ASP A 214 28.39 16.41 -0.49
CA ASP A 214 27.25 15.59 -0.84
C ASP A 214 26.45 15.09 0.39
N ARG A 215 26.70 15.67 1.57
CA ARG A 215 25.96 15.28 2.79
C ARG A 215 24.70 16.13 2.95
N ASN A 216 23.66 15.50 3.49
CA ASN A 216 22.47 16.20 3.92
C ASN A 216 22.76 17.11 5.12
N ILE A 217 22.28 18.35 5.06
CA ILE A 217 22.47 19.33 6.12
C ILE A 217 21.31 19.34 7.11
N MET A 218 20.09 19.12 6.62
CA MET A 218 18.88 19.24 7.42
C MET A 218 17.81 18.26 6.94
N SER A 219 17.35 17.41 7.83
CA SER A 219 16.21 16.50 7.61
C SER A 219 14.96 16.99 8.29
N LEU A 220 13.82 16.61 7.72
CA LEU A 220 12.49 16.75 8.29
C LEU A 220 11.89 15.34 8.43
N ASP A 221 11.58 15.01 9.67
CA ASP A 221 10.89 13.76 9.99
C ASP A 221 9.43 14.03 10.31
N LEU A 222 8.55 13.35 9.61
CA LEU A 222 7.11 13.44 9.77
C LEU A 222 6.60 12.06 10.23
N GLU A 223 6.02 12.02 11.42
CA GLU A 223 5.35 10.85 11.96
C GLU A 223 3.85 11.10 12.04
N GLY A 224 3.08 10.13 11.59
CA GLY A 224 1.63 10.21 11.62
C GLY A 224 0.98 8.88 12.00
N LYS A 225 -0.14 8.98 12.72
CA LYS A 225 -1.02 7.85 12.97
C LYS A 225 -2.37 8.13 12.33
N ALA A 226 -2.78 7.28 11.41
CA ALA A 226 -4.12 7.33 10.86
C ALA A 226 -5.12 6.85 11.92
N LYS A 227 -6.15 7.66 12.17
CA LYS A 227 -7.29 7.24 12.98
C LYS A 227 -8.01 6.10 12.24
N MET A 228 -8.77 5.32 12.99
CA MET A 228 -9.57 4.24 12.41
C MET A 228 -10.53 4.78 11.35
N ALA A 229 -10.38 4.29 10.13
CA ALA A 229 -11.31 4.49 9.03
C ALA A 229 -12.24 3.29 8.94
N VAL A 230 -13.49 3.54 8.62
CA VAL A 230 -14.51 2.50 8.47
C VAL A 230 -14.92 2.41 7.01
N GLY A 231 -14.98 1.21 6.49
CA GLY A 231 -15.42 0.89 5.14
C GLY A 231 -16.34 -0.33 5.14
N VAL A 232 -16.86 -0.67 3.98
CA VAL A 232 -17.69 -1.86 3.78
C VAL A 232 -17.13 -2.70 2.65
N ASN A 233 -17.19 -4.01 2.82
CA ASN A 233 -16.90 -5.00 1.79
C ASN A 233 -18.20 -5.75 1.51
N LEU A 234 -18.72 -5.65 0.29
CA LEU A 234 -19.95 -6.32 -0.12
C LEU A 234 -19.63 -7.33 -1.21
N GLY A 235 -20.27 -8.48 -1.14
CA GLY A 235 -20.08 -9.55 -2.09
C GLY A 235 -21.38 -10.19 -2.50
N ILE A 236 -21.39 -10.66 -3.74
CA ILE A 236 -22.38 -11.59 -4.29
C ILE A 236 -21.62 -12.72 -4.97
N MET A 237 -22.09 -13.92 -4.84
CA MET A 237 -21.52 -15.07 -5.53
C MET A 237 -22.62 -15.93 -6.11
N TRP A 238 -22.49 -16.21 -7.39
CA TRP A 238 -23.38 -17.10 -8.12
C TRP A 238 -22.56 -18.28 -8.66
N ASP A 239 -22.88 -19.46 -8.15
CA ASP A 239 -22.31 -20.72 -8.58
C ASP A 239 -23.16 -21.29 -9.70
N ILE A 240 -22.69 -21.16 -10.95
CA ILE A 240 -23.48 -21.47 -12.14
C ILE A 240 -23.53 -22.99 -12.41
N ASN A 241 -22.48 -23.71 -12.01
CA ASN A 241 -22.35 -25.15 -12.21
C ASN A 241 -21.94 -25.86 -10.93
N GLU A 242 -22.56 -27.01 -10.65
CA GLU A 242 -22.08 -27.97 -9.64
C GLU A 242 -20.80 -28.65 -10.15
N GLN A 243 -19.67 -28.04 -9.94
CA GLN A 243 -18.35 -28.68 -10.15
C GLN A 243 -17.49 -28.53 -8.91
#